data_e614dfd54d6268524b79673ea08060b0
#
_entry.id   e614dfd54d6268524b79673ea08060b0
#
_cell.length_a   1.000
_cell.length_b   1.000
_cell.length_c   1.000
_cell.angle_alpha   90.00
_cell.angle_beta   90.00
_cell.angle_gamma   90.00
#
_symmetry.space_group_name_H-M   'P 1'
#
loop_
_entity.id
_entity.type
_entity.pdbx_description
1 polymer ?
#
loop_
_entity_poly.entity_id
_entity_poly.type
_entity_poly.pdbx_seq_one_letter_code
_entity_poly.pdbx_strand_id
1 'polypeptide(L)'
;ADAHEVLGELGVHFEAAANEAGAAAMLGASINYPLRGAATWKSVVGTNVASDALSNLSSAGVVGGAMIVIGEDYGEGASIIQERSHSFAQKSQIWLLDPRPNLPSIVRMVEKGFELSEASNTPVMLELRIRACHVHGSFETKDNVAPKHSRRNPIQKPVFNLERIPLPPHNYTQEKLKIDVRLPEALKFIQREQLNEFFAGDLRQIGIILQGGMYNTTIRALQQFGLADPYGESRIPLYVLNVTY
;
A
#
# COMPACT_ATOMS: atom_id res chain seq x y z
N ALA A 1 2.21 6.73 -18.78
CA ALA A 1 2.23 7.33 -20.13
C ALA A 1 2.20 6.24 -21.20
N ASP A 2 3.10 5.25 -21.13
CA ASP A 2 3.28 4.26 -22.22
C ASP A 2 2.11 3.25 -22.32
N ALA A 3 1.37 3.06 -21.25
CA ALA A 3 0.20 2.17 -21.20
C ALA A 3 -1.15 2.90 -21.39
N HIS A 4 -1.15 4.13 -21.89
CA HIS A 4 -2.35 4.97 -21.94
C HIS A 4 -3.49 4.33 -22.74
N GLU A 5 -3.18 3.73 -23.88
CA GLU A 5 -4.17 3.05 -24.73
C GLU A 5 -4.80 1.87 -23.99
N VAL A 6 -3.97 0.99 -23.43
CA VAL A 6 -4.43 -0.18 -22.65
C VAL A 6 -5.27 0.23 -21.45
N LEU A 7 -4.86 1.26 -20.72
CA LEU A 7 -5.64 1.79 -19.60
C LEU A 7 -7.00 2.33 -20.06
N GLY A 8 -7.02 3.02 -21.21
CA GLY A 8 -8.27 3.49 -21.83
C GLY A 8 -9.20 2.34 -22.23
N GLU A 9 -8.67 1.26 -22.80
CA GLU A 9 -9.42 0.05 -23.14
C GLU A 9 -10.00 -0.64 -21.91
N LEU A 10 -9.26 -0.63 -20.80
CA LEU A 10 -9.72 -1.17 -19.53
C LEU A 10 -10.66 -0.25 -18.75
N GLY A 11 -10.95 0.96 -19.27
CA GLY A 11 -11.80 1.94 -18.58
C GLY A 11 -11.12 2.63 -17.40
N VAL A 12 -9.79 2.61 -17.34
CA VAL A 12 -8.98 3.29 -16.33
C VAL A 12 -8.66 4.71 -16.82
N HIS A 13 -8.96 5.70 -15.98
CA HIS A 13 -8.56 7.08 -16.24
C HIS A 13 -7.15 7.32 -15.70
N PHE A 14 -6.27 7.86 -16.52
CA PHE A 14 -4.94 8.28 -16.13
C PHE A 14 -4.78 9.79 -16.32
N GLU A 15 -4.26 10.46 -15.32
CA GLU A 15 -3.98 11.90 -15.36
C GLU A 15 -2.69 12.22 -14.61
N ALA A 16 -1.91 13.17 -15.16
CA ALA A 16 -0.73 13.68 -14.49
C ALA A 16 -1.11 14.93 -13.66
N ALA A 17 -0.90 14.88 -12.37
CA ALA A 17 -1.11 16.01 -11.49
C ALA A 17 0.07 17.00 -11.54
N ALA A 18 -0.17 18.27 -11.23
CA ALA A 18 0.86 19.29 -11.18
C ALA A 18 1.87 19.07 -10.04
N ASN A 19 1.43 18.45 -8.95
CA ASN A 19 2.24 18.04 -7.82
C ASN A 19 1.55 16.91 -7.03
N GLU A 20 2.27 16.36 -6.05
CA GLU A 20 1.82 15.21 -5.28
C GLU A 20 0.64 15.54 -4.34
N ALA A 21 0.56 16.76 -3.83
CA ALA A 21 -0.61 17.20 -3.05
C ALA A 21 -1.87 17.21 -3.90
N GLY A 22 -1.77 17.68 -5.16
CA GLY A 22 -2.84 17.61 -6.14
C GLY A 22 -3.27 16.18 -6.44
N ALA A 23 -2.30 15.26 -6.65
CA ALA A 23 -2.58 13.85 -6.87
C ALA A 23 -3.28 13.20 -5.66
N ALA A 24 -2.84 13.48 -4.45
CA ALA A 24 -3.48 13.00 -3.22
C ALA A 24 -4.89 13.57 -3.05
N ALA A 25 -5.10 14.85 -3.39
CA ALA A 25 -6.42 15.49 -3.35
C ALA A 25 -7.39 14.88 -4.38
N MET A 26 -6.91 14.55 -5.59
CA MET A 26 -7.70 13.83 -6.59
C MET A 26 -8.12 12.43 -6.09
N LEU A 27 -7.21 11.74 -5.39
CA LEU A 27 -7.51 10.47 -4.74
C LEU A 27 -8.62 10.61 -3.67
N GLY A 28 -8.80 11.81 -3.13
CA GLY A 28 -9.88 12.17 -2.21
C GLY A 28 -11.30 11.93 -2.77
N ALA A 29 -11.47 11.79 -4.08
CA ALA A 29 -12.74 11.37 -4.66
C ALA A 29 -13.21 10.01 -4.11
N SER A 30 -12.30 9.14 -3.70
CA SER A 30 -12.59 7.85 -3.05
C SER A 30 -13.32 7.97 -1.70
N ILE A 31 -13.39 9.17 -1.11
CA ILE A 31 -14.10 9.42 0.15
C ILE A 31 -15.61 9.16 0.02
N ASN A 32 -16.19 9.56 -1.11
CA ASN A 32 -17.64 9.45 -1.36
C ASN A 32 -17.98 8.61 -2.60
N TYR A 33 -17.00 8.20 -3.36
CA TYR A 33 -17.19 7.51 -4.62
C TYR A 33 -16.56 6.11 -4.57
N PRO A 34 -17.30 5.02 -4.84
CA PRO A 34 -16.79 3.65 -4.71
C PRO A 34 -15.93 3.23 -5.91
N LEU A 35 -15.12 4.12 -6.43
CA LEU A 35 -14.10 3.84 -7.44
C LEU A 35 -12.76 3.61 -6.74
N ARG A 36 -12.03 2.62 -7.23
CA ARG A 36 -10.63 2.44 -6.88
C ARG A 36 -9.79 3.52 -7.53
N GLY A 37 -8.91 4.13 -6.75
CA GLY A 37 -7.97 5.13 -7.22
C GLY A 37 -6.57 4.86 -6.72
N ALA A 38 -5.55 5.15 -7.55
CA ALA A 38 -4.16 5.09 -7.14
C ALA A 38 -3.43 6.38 -7.52
N ALA A 39 -2.55 6.83 -6.64
CA ALA A 39 -1.58 7.87 -6.93
C ALA A 39 -0.17 7.30 -6.75
N THR A 40 0.81 7.81 -7.52
CA THR A 40 2.19 7.34 -7.41
C THR A 40 3.16 8.50 -7.42
N TRP A 41 4.18 8.42 -6.56
CA TRP A 41 5.26 9.40 -6.49
C TRP A 41 6.52 8.84 -5.81
N LYS A 42 7.57 9.63 -5.83
CA LYS A 42 8.78 9.35 -5.07
C LYS A 42 8.56 9.69 -3.59
N SER A 43 8.92 8.77 -2.69
CA SER A 43 8.59 8.80 -1.27
C SER A 43 8.98 10.10 -0.57
N VAL A 44 10.25 10.49 -0.63
CA VAL A 44 10.75 11.60 0.19
C VAL A 44 10.08 12.92 -0.16
N VAL A 45 10.21 13.36 -1.40
CA VAL A 45 9.66 14.65 -1.84
C VAL A 45 8.14 14.58 -1.88
N GLY A 46 7.59 13.57 -2.54
CA GLY A 46 6.16 13.49 -2.80
C GLY A 46 5.32 13.33 -1.54
N THR A 47 5.77 12.50 -0.62
CA THR A 47 5.05 12.29 0.64
C THR A 47 5.10 13.53 1.54
N ASN A 48 6.22 14.26 1.55
CA ASN A 48 6.30 15.56 2.23
C ASN A 48 5.32 16.58 1.64
N VAL A 49 5.30 16.73 0.32
CA VAL A 49 4.40 17.63 -0.39
C VAL A 49 2.94 17.25 -0.17
N ALA A 50 2.61 15.96 -0.21
CA ALA A 50 1.25 15.45 -0.04
C ALA A 50 0.80 15.32 1.43
N SER A 51 1.63 15.62 2.41
CA SER A 51 1.41 15.28 3.82
C SER A 51 0.07 15.76 4.38
N ASP A 52 -0.35 16.98 4.09
CA ASP A 52 -1.64 17.50 4.54
C ASP A 52 -2.82 16.80 3.83
N ALA A 53 -2.74 16.66 2.52
CA ALA A 53 -3.77 15.99 1.73
C ALA A 53 -3.95 14.52 2.15
N LEU A 54 -2.86 13.82 2.50
CA LEU A 54 -2.91 12.45 3.04
C LEU A 54 -3.59 12.40 4.41
N SER A 55 -3.31 13.36 5.28
CA SER A 55 -3.97 13.46 6.58
C SER A 55 -5.48 13.67 6.44
N ASN A 56 -5.89 14.52 5.51
CA ASN A 56 -7.31 14.75 5.19
C ASN A 56 -7.98 13.48 4.64
N LEU A 57 -7.33 12.81 3.69
CA LEU A 57 -7.81 11.56 3.10
C LEU A 57 -8.01 10.47 4.16
N SER A 58 -7.06 10.32 5.06
CA SER A 58 -7.12 9.34 6.15
C SER A 58 -8.17 9.69 7.19
N SER A 59 -8.32 10.98 7.54
CA SER A 59 -9.32 11.42 8.52
C SER A 59 -10.74 11.08 8.06
N ALA A 60 -11.11 11.49 6.86
CA ALA A 60 -12.42 11.20 6.28
C ALA A 60 -12.63 9.70 6.00
N GLY A 61 -11.55 8.97 5.77
CA GLY A 61 -11.59 7.60 5.28
C GLY A 61 -12.07 7.51 3.83
N VAL A 62 -12.20 6.31 3.32
CA VAL A 62 -12.55 6.08 1.92
C VAL A 62 -13.71 5.10 1.78
N VAL A 63 -14.45 5.20 0.68
CA VAL A 63 -15.48 4.23 0.27
C VAL A 63 -14.96 3.36 -0.86
N GLY A 64 -14.37 3.97 -1.87
CA GLY A 64 -13.57 3.27 -2.88
C GLY A 64 -12.17 3.00 -2.36
N GLY A 65 -11.55 1.92 -2.82
CA GLY A 65 -10.16 1.61 -2.46
C GLY A 65 -9.20 2.71 -2.92
N ALA A 66 -8.39 3.23 -2.01
CA ALA A 66 -7.41 4.27 -2.27
C ALA A 66 -6.00 3.78 -1.97
N MET A 67 -5.13 3.81 -2.98
CA MET A 67 -3.75 3.34 -2.87
C MET A 67 -2.76 4.44 -3.25
N ILE A 68 -1.73 4.58 -2.43
CA ILE A 68 -0.59 5.44 -2.70
C ILE A 68 0.62 4.54 -2.95
N VAL A 69 1.11 4.51 -4.19
CA VAL A 69 2.31 3.74 -4.55
C VAL A 69 3.51 4.66 -4.44
N ILE A 70 4.42 4.33 -3.56
CA ILE A 70 5.61 5.14 -3.29
C ILE A 70 6.89 4.36 -3.63
N GLY A 71 7.77 5.00 -4.40
CA GLY A 71 9.12 4.51 -4.63
C GLY A 71 10.07 5.08 -3.59
N GLU A 72 10.70 4.25 -2.77
CA GLU A 72 11.58 4.68 -1.69
C GLU A 72 13.03 4.32 -1.96
N ASP A 73 13.91 5.31 -1.91
CA ASP A 73 15.31 5.17 -2.35
C ASP A 73 16.35 5.64 -1.32
N TYR A 74 16.01 5.59 -0.03
CA TYR A 74 16.98 5.90 1.01
C TYR A 74 18.11 4.86 1.07
N GLY A 75 19.31 5.33 1.42
CA GLY A 75 20.49 4.51 1.59
C GLY A 75 21.21 4.15 0.30
N GLU A 76 20.52 3.63 -0.70
CA GLU A 76 21.11 3.12 -1.95
C GLU A 76 20.80 3.98 -3.18
N GLY A 77 19.83 4.86 -3.08
CA GLY A 77 19.36 5.68 -4.19
C GLY A 77 20.02 7.04 -4.25
N ALA A 78 19.54 7.86 -5.18
CA ALA A 78 20.00 9.21 -5.43
C ALA A 78 19.27 10.27 -4.60
N SER A 79 18.56 9.89 -3.55
CA SER A 79 17.86 10.85 -2.69
C SER A 79 18.81 11.71 -1.91
N ILE A 80 18.64 13.02 -2.01
CA ILE A 80 19.39 14.00 -1.23
C ILE A 80 18.98 13.94 0.24
N ILE A 81 17.69 13.73 0.52
CA ILE A 81 17.11 13.63 1.85
C ILE A 81 16.80 12.16 2.15
N GLN A 82 17.28 11.65 3.26
CA GLN A 82 17.15 10.26 3.67
C GLN A 82 15.99 10.10 4.68
N GLU A 83 14.77 10.18 4.20
CA GLU A 83 13.56 9.98 5.00
C GLU A 83 12.90 8.63 4.70
N ARG A 84 11.97 8.23 5.54
CA ARG A 84 11.24 6.97 5.43
C ARG A 84 9.74 7.16 5.50
N SER A 85 9.01 6.43 4.67
CA SER A 85 7.55 6.51 4.57
C SER A 85 6.81 5.98 5.80
N HIS A 86 7.44 5.14 6.60
CA HIS A 86 6.87 4.62 7.85
C HIS A 86 6.36 5.72 8.79
N SER A 87 7.14 6.79 8.95
CA SER A 87 6.74 7.92 9.80
C SER A 87 5.48 8.62 9.30
N PHE A 88 5.33 8.73 7.99
CA PHE A 88 4.13 9.31 7.37
C PHE A 88 2.91 8.41 7.48
N ALA A 89 3.08 7.12 7.30
CA ALA A 89 2.02 6.14 7.49
C ALA A 89 1.50 6.17 8.92
N GLN A 90 2.39 6.14 9.91
CA GLN A 90 2.03 6.23 11.33
C GLN A 90 1.37 7.56 11.68
N LYS A 91 1.94 8.70 11.26
CA LYS A 91 1.38 10.04 11.48
C LYS A 91 -0.04 10.16 10.95
N SER A 92 -0.27 9.67 9.74
CA SER A 92 -1.55 9.81 9.04
C SER A 92 -2.48 8.62 9.26
N GLN A 93 -2.02 7.58 9.96
CA GLN A 93 -2.77 6.34 10.22
C GLN A 93 -3.26 5.68 8.92
N ILE A 94 -2.33 5.53 7.97
CA ILE A 94 -2.53 4.88 6.68
C ILE A 94 -1.83 3.52 6.73
N TRP A 95 -2.48 2.45 6.29
CA TRP A 95 -1.86 1.12 6.28
C TRP A 95 -0.67 1.10 5.34
N LEU A 96 0.48 0.60 5.81
CA LEU A 96 1.70 0.53 5.02
C LEU A 96 1.99 -0.92 4.62
N LEU A 97 1.96 -1.18 3.33
CA LEU A 97 2.37 -2.42 2.71
C LEU A 97 3.82 -2.30 2.23
N ASP A 98 4.67 -3.19 2.70
CA ASP A 98 6.09 -3.31 2.32
C ASP A 98 6.35 -4.77 1.87
N PRO A 99 5.93 -5.15 0.65
CA PRO A 99 5.99 -6.53 0.20
C PRO A 99 7.41 -7.02 -0.03
N ARG A 100 7.60 -8.35 0.03
CA ARG A 100 8.83 -8.97 -0.44
C ARG A 100 9.11 -8.54 -1.89
N PRO A 101 10.40 -8.20 -2.23
CA PRO A 101 10.75 -7.65 -3.53
C PRO A 101 10.80 -8.72 -4.62
N ASN A 102 9.66 -9.26 -4.99
CA ASN A 102 9.43 -10.13 -6.14
C ASN A 102 8.07 -9.81 -6.76
N LEU A 103 7.92 -10.02 -8.06
CA LEU A 103 6.72 -9.63 -8.80
C LEU A 103 5.43 -10.29 -8.28
N PRO A 104 5.37 -11.61 -8.00
CA PRO A 104 4.16 -12.22 -7.46
C PRO A 104 3.69 -11.58 -6.16
N SER A 105 4.60 -11.30 -5.22
CA SER A 105 4.26 -10.66 -3.95
C SER A 105 3.78 -9.21 -4.16
N ILE A 106 4.44 -8.44 -5.02
CA ILE A 106 4.07 -7.06 -5.32
C ILE A 106 2.68 -7.00 -5.96
N VAL A 107 2.43 -7.82 -7.00
CA VAL A 107 1.13 -7.87 -7.69
C VAL A 107 0.01 -8.27 -6.71
N ARG A 108 0.26 -9.32 -5.90
CA ARG A 108 -0.69 -9.72 -4.85
C ARG A 108 -0.99 -8.58 -3.88
N MET A 109 0.03 -7.82 -3.46
CA MET A 109 -0.16 -6.71 -2.52
C MET A 109 -0.88 -5.52 -3.15
N VAL A 110 -0.79 -5.30 -4.46
CA VAL A 110 -1.64 -4.31 -5.15
C VAL A 110 -3.11 -4.71 -5.06
N GLU A 111 -3.44 -5.96 -5.40
CA GLU A 111 -4.82 -6.46 -5.31
C GLU A 111 -5.35 -6.39 -3.87
N LYS A 112 -4.62 -6.97 -2.93
CA LYS A 112 -5.01 -7.05 -1.52
C LYS A 112 -4.97 -5.69 -0.81
N GLY A 113 -4.14 -4.77 -1.26
CA GLY A 113 -4.12 -3.41 -0.77
C GLY A 113 -5.41 -2.64 -1.07
N PHE A 114 -5.95 -2.77 -2.27
CA PHE A 114 -7.27 -2.21 -2.58
C PHE A 114 -8.37 -2.85 -1.75
N GLU A 115 -8.36 -4.17 -1.62
CA GLU A 115 -9.35 -4.89 -0.79
C GLU A 115 -9.23 -4.51 0.69
N LEU A 116 -8.01 -4.36 1.23
CA LEU A 116 -7.76 -3.88 2.60
C LEU A 116 -8.28 -2.45 2.79
N SER A 117 -8.03 -1.59 1.82
CA SER A 117 -8.51 -0.21 1.84
C SER A 117 -10.04 -0.16 1.91
N GLU A 118 -10.72 -0.95 1.10
CA GLU A 118 -12.18 -1.04 1.08
C GLU A 118 -12.74 -1.67 2.38
N ALA A 119 -12.13 -2.75 2.86
CA ALA A 119 -12.55 -3.46 4.07
C ALA A 119 -12.43 -2.60 5.34
N SER A 120 -11.39 -1.76 5.40
CA SER A 120 -11.11 -0.90 6.54
C SER A 120 -11.52 0.56 6.37
N ASN A 121 -12.08 0.93 5.21
CA ASN A 121 -12.37 2.33 4.86
C ASN A 121 -11.19 3.29 5.09
N THR A 122 -9.97 2.81 4.87
CA THR A 122 -8.73 3.56 5.13
C THR A 122 -7.83 3.49 3.90
N PRO A 123 -7.19 4.58 3.47
CA PRO A 123 -6.23 4.50 2.39
C PRO A 123 -5.04 3.60 2.75
N VAL A 124 -4.34 3.11 1.73
CA VAL A 124 -3.20 2.21 1.86
C VAL A 124 -1.99 2.82 1.14
N MET A 125 -0.83 2.76 1.74
CA MET A 125 0.46 3.00 1.08
C MET A 125 1.09 1.67 0.67
N LEU A 126 1.54 1.56 -0.57
CA LEU A 126 2.38 0.48 -1.06
C LEU A 126 3.79 1.03 -1.26
N GLU A 127 4.69 0.65 -0.38
CA GLU A 127 6.10 1.02 -0.45
C GLU A 127 6.85 0.05 -1.36
N LEU A 128 7.49 0.58 -2.38
CA LEU A 128 8.41 -0.13 -3.24
C LEU A 128 9.82 0.43 -2.99
N ARG A 129 10.62 -0.30 -2.23
CA ARG A 129 12.01 0.07 -2.01
C ARG A 129 12.78 0.02 -3.32
N ILE A 130 13.88 0.75 -3.42
CA ILE A 130 14.65 0.90 -4.67
C ILE A 130 14.92 -0.45 -5.35
N ARG A 131 15.27 -1.49 -4.60
CA ARG A 131 15.49 -2.82 -5.18
C ARG A 131 14.22 -3.44 -5.75
N ALA A 132 13.07 -3.21 -5.14
CA ALA A 132 11.78 -3.65 -5.67
C ALA A 132 11.39 -2.90 -6.94
N CYS A 133 11.75 -1.62 -7.06
CA CYS A 133 11.54 -0.83 -8.28
C CYS A 133 12.36 -1.33 -9.48
N HIS A 134 13.44 -2.06 -9.24
CA HIS A 134 14.33 -2.62 -10.29
C HIS A 134 14.14 -4.12 -10.52
N VAL A 135 13.12 -4.74 -9.89
CA VAL A 135 12.85 -6.16 -10.09
C VAL A 135 12.31 -6.42 -11.49
N HIS A 136 12.91 -7.38 -12.15
CA HIS A 136 12.45 -7.94 -13.41
C HIS A 136 12.09 -9.41 -13.23
N GLY A 137 11.11 -9.89 -13.97
CA GLY A 137 10.70 -11.29 -13.91
C GLY A 137 9.35 -11.51 -14.58
N SER A 138 8.74 -12.64 -14.28
CA SER A 138 7.41 -13.02 -14.73
C SER A 138 6.55 -13.38 -13.54
N PHE A 139 5.25 -13.27 -13.72
CA PHE A 139 4.25 -13.74 -12.77
C PHE A 139 3.06 -14.31 -13.54
N GLU A 140 2.31 -15.18 -12.89
CA GLU A 140 1.10 -15.75 -13.45
C GLU A 140 -0.03 -14.73 -13.39
N THR A 141 -0.62 -14.45 -14.55
CA THR A 141 -1.73 -13.51 -14.67
C THR A 141 -3.07 -14.20 -14.37
N LYS A 142 -4.06 -13.42 -13.97
CA LYS A 142 -5.44 -13.86 -13.82
C LYS A 142 -6.30 -13.20 -14.90
N ASP A 143 -7.46 -13.77 -15.15
CA ASP A 143 -8.44 -13.13 -16.01
C ASP A 143 -8.89 -11.79 -15.43
N ASN A 144 -9.01 -10.79 -16.31
CA ASN A 144 -9.50 -9.47 -15.91
C ASN A 144 -10.97 -9.53 -15.52
N VAL A 145 -11.27 -9.05 -14.31
CA VAL A 145 -12.65 -8.88 -13.86
C VAL A 145 -13.05 -7.42 -14.04
N ALA A 146 -14.08 -7.19 -14.84
CA ALA A 146 -14.59 -5.83 -15.04
C ALA A 146 -15.06 -5.22 -13.72
N PRO A 147 -14.60 -4.01 -13.36
CA PRO A 147 -15.04 -3.36 -12.14
C PRO A 147 -16.53 -2.97 -12.23
N LYS A 148 -17.21 -3.01 -11.10
CA LYS A 148 -18.63 -2.60 -11.01
C LYS A 148 -18.83 -1.15 -11.45
N HIS A 149 -17.89 -0.29 -11.12
CA HIS A 149 -17.85 1.11 -11.51
C HIS A 149 -16.53 1.43 -12.18
N SER A 150 -16.58 2.13 -13.28
CA SER A 150 -15.41 2.55 -14.06
C SER A 150 -15.75 3.80 -14.87
N ARG A 151 -14.80 4.33 -15.61
CA ARG A 151 -15.06 5.40 -16.57
C ARG A 151 -16.12 5.02 -17.62
N ARG A 152 -16.19 3.74 -17.98
CA ARG A 152 -17.19 3.22 -18.94
C ARG A 152 -18.56 2.96 -18.30
N ASN A 153 -18.56 2.71 -17.00
CA ASN A 153 -19.78 2.49 -16.22
C ASN A 153 -19.78 3.38 -14.98
N PRO A 154 -19.92 4.70 -15.15
CA PRO A 154 -19.90 5.64 -14.04
C PRO A 154 -21.15 5.53 -13.19
N ILE A 155 -21.06 5.95 -11.94
CA ILE A 155 -22.22 6.14 -11.09
C ILE A 155 -22.98 7.35 -11.61
N GLN A 156 -24.25 7.14 -11.98
CA GLN A 156 -25.08 8.22 -12.50
C GLN A 156 -25.39 9.29 -11.45
N LYS A 157 -25.50 8.90 -10.18
CA LYS A 157 -25.80 9.83 -9.09
C LYS A 157 -24.92 9.49 -7.87
N PRO A 158 -23.85 10.23 -7.65
CA PRO A 158 -23.01 10.04 -6.47
C PRO A 158 -23.78 10.39 -5.20
N VAL A 159 -23.56 9.62 -4.14
CA VAL A 159 -24.11 9.89 -2.81
C VAL A 159 -23.04 10.56 -1.97
N PHE A 160 -23.26 11.83 -1.63
CA PHE A 160 -22.39 12.57 -0.74
C PHE A 160 -22.75 12.26 0.71
N ASN A 161 -21.79 11.77 1.47
CA ASN A 161 -21.91 11.61 2.91
C ASN A 161 -21.24 12.77 3.63
N LEU A 162 -22.03 13.70 4.15
CA LEU A 162 -21.52 14.89 4.86
C LEU A 162 -20.79 14.53 6.16
N GLU A 163 -21.03 13.36 6.74
CA GLU A 163 -20.31 12.89 7.93
C GLU A 163 -18.84 12.55 7.65
N ARG A 164 -18.45 12.44 6.38
CA ARG A 164 -17.06 12.24 5.94
C ARG A 164 -16.31 13.54 5.68
N ILE A 165 -16.90 14.68 6.00
CA ILE A 165 -16.19 15.96 5.94
C ILE A 165 -15.35 16.12 7.20
N PRO A 166 -14.05 16.43 7.11
CA PRO A 166 -13.18 16.59 8.29
C PRO A 166 -13.41 17.93 9.03
N LEU A 167 -14.67 18.21 9.32
CA LEU A 167 -15.11 19.40 10.07
C LEU A 167 -15.85 18.98 11.36
N PRO A 168 -15.80 19.80 12.43
CA PRO A 168 -16.57 19.53 13.63
C PRO A 168 -18.10 19.46 13.35
N PRO A 169 -18.83 18.52 13.95
CA PRO A 169 -18.37 17.50 14.91
C PRO A 169 -17.87 16.20 14.26
N HIS A 170 -17.95 16.09 12.93
CA HIS A 170 -17.69 14.85 12.19
C HIS A 170 -16.23 14.39 12.30
N ASN A 171 -15.28 15.31 12.38
CA ASN A 171 -13.87 14.98 12.58
C ASN A 171 -13.65 14.12 13.83
N TYR A 172 -14.30 14.43 14.95
CA TYR A 172 -14.22 13.62 16.18
C TYR A 172 -14.83 12.23 15.97
N THR A 173 -15.98 12.16 15.31
CA THR A 173 -16.64 10.86 15.00
C THR A 173 -15.73 10.01 14.11
N GLN A 174 -15.10 10.59 13.11
CA GLN A 174 -14.19 9.87 12.21
C GLN A 174 -12.94 9.37 12.95
N GLU A 175 -12.38 10.13 13.89
CA GLU A 175 -11.26 9.67 14.73
C GLU A 175 -11.67 8.49 15.62
N LYS A 176 -12.86 8.50 16.21
CA LYS A 176 -13.39 7.34 16.93
C LYS A 176 -13.53 6.11 16.03
N LEU A 177 -14.08 6.28 14.84
CA LEU A 177 -14.24 5.19 13.89
C LEU A 177 -12.92 4.56 13.45
N LYS A 178 -11.83 5.33 13.41
CA LYS A 178 -10.49 4.76 13.13
C LYS A 178 -10.11 3.70 14.16
N ILE A 179 -10.33 3.96 15.44
CA ILE A 179 -9.94 3.08 16.53
C ILE A 179 -10.96 1.95 16.72
N ASP A 180 -12.24 2.29 16.75
CA ASP A 180 -13.30 1.37 17.15
C ASP A 180 -13.71 0.41 16.02
N VAL A 181 -13.52 0.80 14.75
CA VAL A 181 -14.00 0.07 13.58
C VAL A 181 -12.89 -0.22 12.57
N ARG A 182 -12.25 0.83 12.03
CA ARG A 182 -11.34 0.68 10.89
C ARG A 182 -10.10 -0.16 11.20
N LEU A 183 -9.47 0.07 12.35
CA LEU A 183 -8.31 -0.71 12.79
C LEU A 183 -8.67 -2.18 13.05
N PRO A 184 -9.72 -2.51 13.83
CA PRO A 184 -10.16 -3.90 13.99
C PRO A 184 -10.49 -4.61 12.67
N GLU A 185 -11.17 -3.96 11.74
CA GLU A 185 -11.48 -4.56 10.43
C GLU A 185 -10.22 -4.77 9.58
N ALA A 186 -9.27 -3.85 9.61
CA ALA A 186 -7.97 -4.04 8.95
C ALA A 186 -7.22 -5.25 9.51
N LEU A 187 -7.14 -5.38 10.85
CA LEU A 187 -6.46 -6.51 11.50
C LEU A 187 -7.12 -7.85 11.15
N LYS A 188 -8.46 -7.91 11.15
CA LYS A 188 -9.20 -9.10 10.72
C LYS A 188 -8.90 -9.45 9.26
N PHE A 189 -8.87 -8.46 8.37
CA PHE A 189 -8.55 -8.66 6.97
C PHE A 189 -7.13 -9.20 6.78
N ILE A 190 -6.13 -8.55 7.43
CA ILE A 190 -4.72 -8.95 7.36
C ILE A 190 -4.54 -10.40 7.80
N GLN A 191 -5.20 -10.80 8.88
CA GLN A 191 -5.13 -12.17 9.40
C GLN A 191 -5.84 -13.17 8.47
N ARG A 192 -7.05 -12.86 8.01
CA ARG A 192 -7.84 -13.73 7.13
C ARG A 192 -7.14 -13.99 5.81
N GLU A 193 -6.59 -12.96 5.21
CA GLU A 193 -5.91 -13.03 3.91
C GLU A 193 -4.44 -13.44 4.04
N GLN A 194 -3.94 -13.65 5.26
CA GLN A 194 -2.56 -14.04 5.53
C GLN A 194 -1.56 -13.15 4.78
N LEU A 195 -1.71 -11.82 4.96
CA LEU A 195 -0.86 -10.86 4.27
C LEU A 195 0.58 -10.91 4.77
N ASN A 196 0.78 -11.17 6.07
CA ASN A 196 2.08 -11.46 6.65
C ASN A 196 2.39 -12.95 6.52
N GLU A 197 3.66 -13.31 6.33
CA GLU A 197 4.09 -14.66 5.98
C GLU A 197 4.98 -15.25 7.06
N PHE A 198 4.81 -16.55 7.31
CA PHE A 198 5.67 -17.31 8.20
C PHE A 198 6.44 -18.37 7.41
N PHE A 199 7.76 -18.35 7.53
CA PHE A 199 8.66 -19.35 6.99
C PHE A 199 9.25 -20.17 8.14
N ALA A 200 9.02 -21.46 8.12
CA ALA A 200 9.55 -22.36 9.13
C ALA A 200 11.07 -22.51 9.01
N GLY A 201 11.71 -22.89 10.12
CA GLY A 201 13.13 -23.23 10.19
C GLY A 201 13.36 -24.34 11.20
N ASP A 202 14.52 -24.98 11.15
CA ASP A 202 14.93 -26.07 12.05
C ASP A 202 15.57 -25.56 13.34
N LEU A 203 16.16 -24.37 13.34
CA LEU A 203 16.76 -23.69 14.51
C LEU A 203 15.69 -22.89 15.27
N ARG A 204 14.98 -23.56 16.18
CA ARG A 204 13.81 -23.00 16.87
C ARG A 204 14.13 -22.17 18.12
N GLN A 205 15.40 -22.03 18.50
CA GLN A 205 15.82 -21.25 19.67
C GLN A 205 15.75 -19.76 19.44
N ILE A 206 15.72 -19.34 18.17
CA ILE A 206 15.68 -17.95 17.73
C ILE A 206 14.72 -17.83 16.54
N GLY A 207 14.07 -16.69 16.42
CA GLY A 207 13.28 -16.32 15.23
C GLY A 207 13.60 -14.90 14.81
N ILE A 208 13.40 -14.58 13.56
CA ILE A 208 13.59 -13.24 13.00
C ILE A 208 12.25 -12.70 12.54
N ILE A 209 11.89 -11.51 13.01
CA ILE A 209 10.77 -10.73 12.50
C ILE A 209 11.38 -9.62 11.64
N LEU A 210 10.91 -9.49 10.41
CA LEU A 210 11.44 -8.52 9.46
C LEU A 210 10.35 -7.93 8.56
N GLN A 211 10.60 -6.75 8.03
CA GLN A 211 9.75 -6.13 7.01
C GLN A 211 9.95 -6.84 5.66
N GLY A 212 8.89 -6.92 4.86
CA GLY A 212 8.90 -7.63 3.59
C GLY A 212 10.00 -7.16 2.64
N GLY A 213 10.17 -5.85 2.49
CA GLY A 213 11.22 -5.26 1.65
C GLY A 213 12.64 -5.59 2.08
N MET A 214 12.85 -6.08 3.31
CA MET A 214 14.16 -6.52 3.82
C MET A 214 14.43 -8.01 3.60
N TYR A 215 13.47 -8.76 3.07
CA TYR A 215 13.56 -10.22 2.97
C TYR A 215 14.83 -10.69 2.24
N ASN A 216 15.06 -10.21 1.01
CA ASN A 216 16.20 -10.66 0.22
C ASN A 216 17.56 -10.34 0.87
N THR A 217 17.66 -9.18 1.52
CA THR A 217 18.89 -8.79 2.26
C THR A 217 19.13 -9.69 3.45
N THR A 218 18.08 -10.02 4.19
CA THR A 218 18.16 -10.93 5.35
C THR A 218 18.57 -12.32 4.90
N ILE A 219 17.93 -12.88 3.87
CA ILE A 219 18.28 -14.21 3.32
C ILE A 219 19.75 -14.22 2.88
N ARG A 220 20.20 -13.19 2.17
CA ARG A 220 21.61 -13.09 1.75
C ARG A 220 22.58 -13.06 2.93
N ALA A 221 22.26 -12.34 3.99
CA ALA A 221 23.06 -12.35 5.21
C ALA A 221 23.09 -13.74 5.86
N LEU A 222 21.93 -14.40 5.96
CA LEU A 222 21.84 -15.77 6.49
C LEU A 222 22.65 -16.77 5.66
N GLN A 223 22.65 -16.65 4.35
CA GLN A 223 23.50 -17.45 3.46
C GLN A 223 24.99 -17.29 3.76
N GLN A 224 25.46 -16.06 4.01
CA GLN A 224 26.85 -15.78 4.37
C GLN A 224 27.28 -16.44 5.70
N PHE A 225 26.34 -16.63 6.60
CA PHE A 225 26.55 -17.35 7.88
C PHE A 225 26.28 -18.86 7.79
N GLY A 226 25.92 -19.39 6.62
CA GLY A 226 25.54 -20.80 6.47
C GLY A 226 24.22 -21.16 7.14
N LEU A 227 23.36 -20.14 7.37
CA LEU A 227 22.04 -20.27 8.02
C LEU A 227 20.87 -20.23 7.02
N ALA A 228 21.15 -20.07 5.73
CA ALA A 228 20.20 -20.29 4.65
C ALA A 228 20.88 -20.99 3.48
N ASP A 229 20.11 -21.74 2.72
CA ASP A 229 20.60 -22.45 1.53
C ASP A 229 20.68 -21.53 0.29
N PRO A 230 21.28 -21.99 -0.84
CA PRO A 230 21.33 -21.18 -2.07
C PRO A 230 19.97 -20.82 -2.66
N TYR A 231 18.91 -21.54 -2.32
CA TYR A 231 17.54 -21.31 -2.81
C TYR A 231 16.76 -20.35 -1.93
N GLY A 232 17.33 -19.93 -0.78
CA GLY A 232 16.71 -18.98 0.13
C GLY A 232 15.88 -19.61 1.25
N GLU A 233 16.01 -20.91 1.48
CA GLU A 233 15.41 -21.57 2.62
C GLU A 233 16.25 -21.30 3.88
N SER A 234 15.66 -20.64 4.86
CA SER A 234 16.33 -20.28 6.10
C SER A 234 16.19 -21.38 7.15
N ARG A 235 17.30 -21.67 7.85
CA ARG A 235 17.28 -22.54 9.03
C ARG A 235 16.65 -21.86 10.25
N ILE A 236 16.65 -20.53 10.29
CA ILE A 236 16.00 -19.73 11.33
C ILE A 236 14.57 -19.44 10.88
N PRO A 237 13.54 -19.66 11.73
CA PRO A 237 12.18 -19.24 11.42
C PRO A 237 12.09 -17.75 11.15
N LEU A 238 11.37 -17.36 10.08
CA LEU A 238 11.18 -15.96 9.70
C LEU A 238 9.70 -15.61 9.75
N TYR A 239 9.37 -14.47 10.35
CA TYR A 239 8.06 -13.87 10.25
C TYR A 239 8.18 -12.56 9.46
N VAL A 240 7.61 -12.54 8.27
CA VAL A 240 7.73 -11.44 7.32
C VAL A 240 6.48 -10.56 7.40
N LEU A 241 6.69 -9.33 7.80
CA LEU A 241 5.65 -8.30 7.85
C LEU A 241 5.56 -7.62 6.50
N ASN A 242 4.62 -8.05 5.67
CA ASN A 242 4.27 -7.35 4.43
C ASN A 242 3.29 -6.19 4.69
N VAL A 243 2.62 -6.19 5.84
CA VAL A 243 1.90 -5.05 6.40
C VAL A 243 2.62 -4.62 7.67
N THR A 244 3.25 -3.46 7.63
CA THR A 244 4.15 -2.99 8.69
C THR A 244 3.50 -1.95 9.61
N TYR A 245 2.36 -1.42 9.21
CA TYR A 245 1.51 -0.54 10.01
C TYR A 245 0.06 -0.68 9.56
#